data_0ea737a012594f59c249fba642f3b29f
#
_entry.id   0ea737a012594f59c249fba642f3b29f
#
_cell.length_a   1.000
_cell.length_b   1.000
_cell.length_c   1.000
_cell.angle_alpha   90.00
_cell.angle_beta   90.00
_cell.angle_gamma   90.00
#
_symmetry.space_group_name_H-M   'P 1'
#
loop_
_entity.id
_entity.type
_entity.pdbx_description
1 polymer ?
#
loop_
_entity_poly.entity_id
_entity_poly.type
_entity_poly.pdbx_seq_one_letter_code
_entity_poly.pdbx_strand_id
1 'polypeptide(L)'
;MLFACSSSRVQTGNTNDTQYSEINSDSLYALRVSFFSIGSGIDRKTRQDYDRFIKEFEQKNNVSILLDKATWGKEGEIDYCIKLNNLSTELQEQFIRSTKDKIKDSKLVRLYENTTCKYKI
;
A
#
# COMPACT_ATOMS: atom_id res chain seq x y z
N MET A 1 35.90 3.40 13.26
CA MET A 1 35.50 3.52 13.07
C MET A 1 35.06 3.54 12.38
N LEU A 2 34.73 3.58 12.18
CA LEU A 2 34.15 3.65 11.63
C LEU A 2 33.65 3.55 10.87
N PHE A 3 33.45 3.52 10.66
CA PHE A 3 32.80 3.52 9.99
C PHE A 3 32.19 3.29 9.36
N ALA A 4 32.20 3.11 9.42
CA ALA A 4 31.41 3.02 8.93
C ALA A 4 30.86 2.87 8.27
N CYS A 5 30.75 2.75 8.28
CA CYS A 5 29.99 2.71 7.86
C CYS A 5 29.44 2.59 7.21
N SER A 6 29.42 2.55 7.12
CA SER A 6 28.72 2.58 6.71
C SER A 6 28.23 2.46 6.03
N SER A 7 28.23 2.40 5.98
CA SER A 7 27.57 2.39 5.59
C SER A 7 27.08 2.22 4.96
N SER A 8 27.05 2.16 4.86
CA SER A 8 26.36 2.14 4.54
C SER A 8 25.86 2.01 3.95
N ARG A 9 25.87 1.94 3.68
CA ARG A 9 25.23 2.06 3.25
C ARG A 9 24.79 1.85 2.70
N VAL A 10 24.84 1.84 2.51
CA VAL A 10 24.19 1.94 2.20
C VAL A 10 23.79 1.77 1.62
N GLN A 11 23.69 1.66 1.40
CA GLN A 11 23.12 1.73 1.04
C GLN A 11 22.70 1.57 0.58
N THR A 12 22.87 1.45 0.29
CA THR A 12 22.26 1.51 -0.02
C THR A 12 21.90 1.51 -0.51
N GLY A 13 21.86 1.32 -0.72
CA GLY A 13 21.10 1.52 -0.96
C GLY A 13 20.75 1.57 -1.48
N ASN A 14 20.68 1.67 -1.74
CA ASN A 14 20.06 1.96 -1.92
C ASN A 14 19.59 2.17 -2.15
N THR A 15 19.37 2.19 -2.37
CA THR A 15 18.62 2.59 -2.47
C THR A 15 18.26 2.86 -2.81
N ASN A 16 18.07 2.98 -3.12
CA ASN A 16 17.37 3.38 -3.33
C ASN A 16 17.05 3.52 -3.74
N ASP A 17 16.89 3.57 -4.04
CA ASP A 17 16.28 3.87 -4.33
C ASP A 17 15.79 3.97 -4.70
N THR A 18 15.61 4.07 -4.81
CA THR A 18 14.83 4.27 -5.01
C THR A 18 14.36 4.18 -5.35
N GLN A 19 14.10 4.08 -5.46
CA GLN A 19 13.43 4.20 -5.58
C GLN A 19 12.74 4.02 -5.91
N TYR A 20 12.29 4.19 -6.29
CA TYR A 20 11.49 4.36 -6.58
C TYR A 20 10.89 4.09 -7.00
N SER A 21 11.13 4.02 -6.12
CA SER A 21 10.49 3.78 -6.55
C SER A 21 9.56 3.51 -7.51
N GLU A 22 9.43 3.52 -8.06
CA GLU A 22 8.40 3.33 -8.92
C GLU A 22 7.76 1.99 -8.80
N ILE A 23 6.52 1.86 -9.30
CA ILE A 23 5.87 0.58 -9.26
C ILE A 23 6.57 -0.37 -10.21
N ASN A 24 7.02 -1.45 -9.68
CA ASN A 24 7.64 -2.48 -10.47
C ASN A 24 6.65 -3.63 -10.56
N SER A 25 6.22 -3.98 -11.75
CA SER A 25 5.20 -5.01 -11.91
C SER A 25 5.67 -6.38 -11.41
N ASP A 26 6.98 -6.57 -11.24
CA ASP A 26 7.49 -7.83 -10.72
C ASP A 26 7.59 -7.84 -9.20
N SER A 27 7.40 -6.69 -8.57
CA SER A 27 7.47 -6.64 -7.12
C SER A 27 6.20 -7.19 -6.50
N LEU A 28 6.34 -7.83 -5.37
CA LEU A 28 5.20 -8.29 -4.62
C LEU A 28 4.84 -7.27 -3.55
N TYR A 29 3.59 -6.98 -3.46
CA TYR A 29 3.05 -6.11 -2.44
C TYR A 29 2.27 -6.96 -1.46
N ALA A 30 2.34 -6.59 -0.19
CA ALA A 30 1.59 -7.34 0.83
C ALA A 30 0.10 -7.28 0.54
N LEU A 31 -0.39 -6.12 0.11
CA LEU A 31 -1.80 -5.93 -0.18
C LEU A 31 -1.98 -5.11 -1.44
N ARG A 32 -3.02 -5.44 -2.17
CA ARG A 32 -3.55 -4.56 -3.20
C ARG A 32 -5.03 -4.40 -2.93
N VAL A 33 -5.44 -3.17 -2.61
CA VAL A 33 -6.82 -2.85 -2.35
C VAL A 33 -7.35 -2.15 -3.58
N SER A 34 -8.27 -2.80 -4.27
CA SER A 34 -8.75 -2.32 -5.56
C SER A 34 -10.14 -1.73 -5.41
N PHE A 35 -10.25 -0.43 -5.69
CA PHE A 35 -11.53 0.26 -5.70
C PHE A 35 -11.99 0.31 -7.15
N PHE A 36 -13.01 -0.48 -7.47
CA PHE A 36 -13.45 -0.61 -8.85
C PHE A 36 -14.89 -0.12 -8.99
N SER A 37 -15.35 -0.04 -10.22
CA SER A 37 -16.68 0.45 -10.53
C SER A 37 -17.40 -0.54 -11.44
N ILE A 38 -18.70 -0.60 -11.30
CA ILE A 38 -19.51 -1.37 -12.23
C ILE A 38 -20.46 -0.46 -12.97
N GLY A 39 -20.08 0.79 -13.16
CA GLY A 39 -20.82 1.72 -13.99
C GLY A 39 -21.17 3.05 -13.37
N SER A 40 -21.08 3.18 -12.06
CA SER A 40 -21.48 4.42 -11.40
C SER A 40 -20.36 5.06 -10.60
N GLY A 41 -19.12 4.65 -10.83
CA GLY A 41 -18.01 5.16 -10.07
C GLY A 41 -17.68 4.26 -8.89
N ILE A 42 -16.61 4.57 -8.22
CA ILE A 42 -16.13 3.76 -7.11
C ILE A 42 -16.88 4.12 -5.83
N ASP A 43 -16.71 3.29 -4.82
CA ASP A 43 -17.25 3.55 -3.49
C ASP A 43 -16.38 4.58 -2.80
N ARG A 44 -16.72 5.84 -2.96
CA ARG A 44 -15.89 6.93 -2.46
C ARG A 44 -15.87 7.00 -0.95
N LYS A 45 -16.97 6.63 -0.34
CA LYS A 45 -17.03 6.67 1.12
C LYS A 45 -16.05 5.67 1.72
N THR A 46 -16.06 4.45 1.21
CA THR A 46 -15.12 3.45 1.72
C THR A 46 -13.68 3.87 1.45
N ARG A 47 -13.43 4.47 0.29
CA ARG A 47 -12.08 4.95 -0.01
C ARG A 47 -11.65 6.03 0.97
N GLN A 48 -12.52 6.99 1.24
CA GLN A 48 -12.19 8.05 2.20
C GLN A 48 -11.97 7.50 3.59
N ASP A 49 -12.80 6.54 3.99
CA ASP A 49 -12.63 5.91 5.29
C ASP A 49 -11.32 5.15 5.36
N TYR A 50 -10.93 4.52 4.27
CA TYR A 50 -9.67 3.79 4.24
C TYR A 50 -8.48 4.74 4.27
N ASP A 51 -8.55 5.86 3.55
CA ASP A 51 -7.50 6.87 3.62
C ASP A 51 -7.31 7.36 5.05
N ARG A 52 -8.42 7.59 5.74
CA ARG A 52 -8.36 8.05 7.13
C ARG A 52 -7.76 6.97 8.02
N PHE A 53 -8.16 5.73 7.79
CA PHE A 53 -7.63 4.62 8.55
C PHE A 53 -6.11 4.51 8.41
N ILE A 54 -5.59 4.66 7.19
CA ILE A 54 -4.14 4.58 6.98
C ILE A 54 -3.43 5.66 7.79
N LYS A 55 -3.93 6.88 7.74
CA LYS A 55 -3.31 7.98 8.50
C LYS A 55 -3.37 7.75 9.99
N GLU A 56 -4.50 7.27 10.47
CA GLU A 56 -4.64 7.01 11.90
C GLU A 56 -3.73 5.88 12.34
N PHE A 57 -3.59 4.86 11.52
CA PHE A 57 -2.70 3.76 11.82
C PHE A 57 -1.25 4.24 11.91
N GLU A 58 -0.85 5.10 10.96
CA GLU A 58 0.50 5.65 10.97
C GLU A 58 0.76 6.46 12.23
N GLN A 59 -0.19 7.30 12.60
CA GLN A 59 -0.01 8.16 13.78
C GLN A 59 -0.02 7.34 15.06
N LYS A 60 -0.93 6.40 15.16
CA LYS A 60 -1.05 5.61 16.37
C LYS A 60 0.18 4.75 16.63
N ASN A 61 0.75 4.21 15.58
CA ASN A 61 1.86 3.28 15.72
C ASN A 61 3.21 3.88 15.37
N ASN A 62 3.23 5.17 15.02
CA ASN A 62 4.46 5.88 14.69
C ASN A 62 5.22 5.17 13.57
N VAL A 63 4.53 4.84 12.52
CA VAL A 63 5.11 4.15 11.36
C VAL A 63 4.66 4.83 10.09
N SER A 64 5.29 4.47 8.99
CA SER A 64 4.87 4.93 7.67
C SER A 64 4.40 3.74 6.86
N ILE A 65 3.30 3.90 6.18
CA ILE A 65 2.78 2.85 5.30
C ILE A 65 3.29 3.15 3.89
N LEU A 66 4.00 2.19 3.33
CA LEU A 66 4.55 2.33 1.98
C LEU A 66 3.44 2.04 0.98
N LEU A 67 2.95 3.09 0.37
CA LEU A 67 1.75 3.03 -0.45
C LEU A 67 1.99 3.64 -1.82
N ASP A 68 1.70 2.86 -2.85
CA ASP A 68 1.67 3.35 -4.22
C ASP A 68 0.24 3.28 -4.71
N LYS A 69 -0.20 4.30 -5.42
CA LYS A 69 -1.55 4.33 -5.98
C LYS A 69 -1.46 4.24 -7.49
N ALA A 70 -2.30 3.41 -8.06
CA ALA A 70 -2.33 3.22 -9.51
C ALA A 70 -3.75 3.39 -10.00
N THR A 71 -3.99 4.45 -10.76
CA THR A 71 -5.32 4.69 -11.32
C THR A 71 -5.48 3.90 -12.62
N TRP A 72 -6.70 3.49 -12.89
CA TRP A 72 -7.01 2.77 -14.10
C TRP A 72 -8.49 2.97 -14.40
N GLY A 73 -8.89 2.58 -15.59
CA GLY A 73 -10.29 2.71 -15.97
C GLY A 73 -10.69 4.16 -16.20
N LYS A 74 -11.98 4.39 -16.31
CA LYS A 74 -12.52 5.71 -16.62
C LYS A 74 -13.47 6.25 -15.59
N GLU A 75 -13.67 5.53 -14.50
CA GLU A 75 -14.67 5.94 -13.52
C GLU A 75 -14.06 6.18 -12.16
N GLY A 76 -12.79 6.50 -12.14
CA GLY A 76 -12.11 6.78 -10.89
C GLY A 76 -11.52 5.56 -10.22
N GLU A 77 -11.43 4.45 -10.94
CA GLU A 77 -10.88 3.22 -10.37
C GLU A 77 -9.45 3.43 -9.96
N ILE A 78 -9.08 2.86 -8.83
CA ILE A 78 -7.74 3.04 -8.30
C ILE A 78 -7.37 1.84 -7.44
N ASP A 79 -6.11 1.44 -7.53
CA ASP A 79 -5.56 0.40 -6.68
C ASP A 79 -4.59 1.02 -5.69
N TYR A 80 -4.70 0.58 -4.46
CA TYR A 80 -3.72 0.93 -3.42
C TYR A 80 -2.80 -0.27 -3.29
N CYS A 81 -1.53 -0.07 -3.58
CA CYS A 81 -0.52 -1.12 -3.56
C CYS A 81 0.37 -0.88 -2.37
N ILE A 82 0.32 -1.78 -1.40
CA ILE A 82 0.87 -1.53 -0.08
C ILE A 82 1.95 -2.55 0.26
N LYS A 83 3.10 -2.05 0.69
CA LYS A 83 4.17 -2.88 1.20
C LYS A 83 4.24 -2.72 2.70
N LEU A 84 4.36 -3.82 3.41
CA LEU A 84 4.38 -3.80 4.86
C LEU A 84 5.69 -4.31 5.44
N ASN A 85 6.69 -4.52 4.58
CA ASN A 85 7.93 -5.13 5.02
C ASN A 85 8.74 -4.25 5.97
N ASN A 86 8.39 -2.98 6.10
CA ASN A 86 9.04 -2.11 7.07
C ASN A 86 8.38 -2.14 8.44
N LEU A 87 7.34 -2.94 8.61
CA LEU A 87 6.63 -3.05 9.88
C LEU A 87 6.97 -4.36 10.56
N SER A 88 6.80 -4.40 11.88
CA SER A 88 6.92 -5.65 12.60
C SER A 88 5.84 -6.62 12.15
N THR A 89 6.05 -7.89 12.38
CA THR A 89 5.07 -8.90 12.00
C THR A 89 3.72 -8.63 12.66
N GLU A 90 3.73 -8.21 13.91
CA GLU A 90 2.50 -7.90 14.62
C GLU A 90 1.73 -6.76 13.95
N LEU A 91 2.45 -5.70 13.59
CA LEU A 91 1.79 -4.56 12.95
C LEU A 91 1.32 -4.91 11.56
N GLN A 92 2.06 -5.75 10.83
CA GLN A 92 1.60 -6.20 9.53
C GLN A 92 0.27 -6.93 9.64
N GLU A 93 0.17 -7.86 10.58
CA GLU A 93 -1.05 -8.61 10.76
C GLU A 93 -2.20 -7.73 11.20
N GLN A 94 -1.91 -6.77 12.08
CA GLN A 94 -2.91 -5.85 12.54
C GLN A 94 -3.44 -4.98 11.41
N PHE A 95 -2.53 -4.49 10.56
CA PHE A 95 -2.92 -3.66 9.43
C PHE A 95 -3.79 -4.44 8.45
N ILE A 96 -3.40 -5.68 8.15
CA ILE A 96 -4.16 -6.52 7.22
C ILE A 96 -5.55 -6.81 7.76
N ARG A 97 -5.63 -7.17 9.04
CA ARG A 97 -6.91 -7.48 9.67
C ARG A 97 -7.81 -6.26 9.68
N SER A 98 -7.26 -5.12 10.01
CA SER A 98 -8.04 -3.88 10.07
C SER A 98 -8.49 -3.46 8.67
N THR A 99 -7.64 -3.67 7.66
CA THR A 99 -8.03 -3.39 6.28
C THR A 99 -9.22 -4.24 5.89
N LYS A 100 -9.17 -5.53 6.18
CA LYS A 100 -10.29 -6.41 5.85
C LYS A 100 -11.57 -5.93 6.51
N ASP A 101 -11.47 -5.48 7.74
CA ASP A 101 -12.64 -4.99 8.46
C ASP A 101 -13.20 -3.72 7.84
N LYS A 102 -12.33 -2.83 7.39
CA LYS A 102 -12.78 -1.56 6.82
C LYS A 102 -13.51 -1.73 5.49
N ILE A 103 -13.13 -2.73 4.71
CA ILE A 103 -13.67 -2.86 3.36
C ILE A 103 -14.70 -3.97 3.21
N LYS A 104 -14.96 -4.73 4.26
CA LYS A 104 -15.77 -5.94 4.14
C LYS A 104 -17.19 -5.70 3.67
N ASP A 105 -17.74 -4.53 3.96
CA ASP A 105 -19.13 -4.25 3.61
C ASP A 105 -19.28 -3.62 2.24
N SER A 106 -18.19 -3.31 1.57
CA SER A 106 -18.26 -2.70 0.25
C SER A 106 -18.24 -3.76 -0.83
N LYS A 107 -19.16 -3.66 -1.76
CA LYS A 107 -19.21 -4.57 -2.89
C LYS A 107 -18.32 -4.11 -4.03
N LEU A 108 -17.74 -2.93 -3.91
CA LEU A 108 -16.93 -2.33 -4.97
C LEU A 108 -15.46 -2.23 -4.57
N VAL A 109 -15.03 -3.05 -3.61
CA VAL A 109 -13.64 -3.07 -3.19
C VAL A 109 -13.21 -4.52 -3.09
N ARG A 110 -12.03 -4.80 -3.63
CA ARG A 110 -11.45 -6.15 -3.53
C ARG A 110 -10.07 -6.08 -2.92
N LEU A 111 -9.72 -7.13 -2.21
CA LEU A 111 -8.43 -7.21 -1.54
C LEU A 111 -7.66 -8.40 -2.10
N TYR A 112 -6.40 -8.15 -2.44
CA TYR A 112 -5.49 -9.19 -2.87
C TYR A 112 -4.27 -9.15 -1.96
N GLU A 113 -3.79 -10.30 -1.55
CA GLU A 113 -2.61 -10.39 -0.70
C GLU A 113 -1.47 -11.01 -1.48
N ASN A 114 -0.25 -10.56 -1.19
CA ASN A 114 0.96 -11.10 -1.82
C ASN A 114 0.84 -11.09 -3.34
N THR A 115 0.64 -9.92 -3.89
CA THR A 115 0.29 -9.78 -5.28
C THR A 115 1.13 -8.70 -5.95
N THR A 116 1.17 -8.73 -7.26
CA THR A 116 1.81 -7.65 -8.00
C THR A 116 0.82 -6.51 -8.18
N CYS A 117 1.35 -5.33 -8.54
CA CYS A 117 0.54 -4.17 -8.82
C CYS A 117 0.80 -3.79 -10.26
N LYS A 118 -0.07 -4.20 -11.13
CA LYS A 118 0.23 -4.12 -12.55
C LYS A 118 -0.29 -2.97 -13.30
N TYR A 119 -1.09 -2.17 -12.69
CA TYR A 119 -1.70 -1.17 -13.51
C TYR A 119 -0.94 0.04 -13.55
N LYS A 120 0.15 0.09 -13.88
CA LYS A 120 0.78 1.15 -13.90
C LYS A 120 0.61 1.70 -15.11
N ILE A 121 0.18 1.95 -15.72
CA ILE A 121 0.05 2.56 -16.85
C ILE A 121 0.87 3.32 -17.41
#